data_38b332ad62936154c4950850bb7e40fa
#
_entry.id   38b332ad62936154c4950850bb7e40fa
#
_cell.length_a   1.000
_cell.length_b   1.000
_cell.length_c   1.000
_cell.angle_alpha   90.00
_cell.angle_beta   90.00
_cell.angle_gamma   90.00
#
_symmetry.space_group_name_H-M   'P 1'
#
loop_
_entity.id
_entity.type
_entity.pdbx_description
1 polymer ?
#
loop_
_entity_poly.entity_id
_entity_poly.type
_entity_poly.pdbx_seq_one_letter_code
_entity_poly.pdbx_strand_id
1 'polypeptide(L)'
;MANSGAGRYAPSPSGRLHLGNLRTALVAWLFARSTGRRFLMRIEDVDKGRDAGVAGEQLSELAAIGIDWDGDPVMQTERRTAHDAAIAQLAARGLVYECTCTRREILEAPS
;
A
#
# COMPACT_ATOMS: atom_id res chain seq x y z
N MET A 1 24.82 -13.16 -4.60
CA MET A 1 23.43 -13.62 -4.75
C MET A 1 22.52 -12.40 -4.83
N ALA A 2 21.65 -12.35 -5.79
CA ALA A 2 20.63 -11.30 -5.82
C ALA A 2 19.75 -11.45 -4.57
N ASN A 3 19.60 -10.39 -3.81
CA ASN A 3 18.72 -10.38 -2.66
C ASN A 3 17.28 -10.46 -3.17
N SER A 4 16.59 -11.56 -2.89
CA SER A 4 15.24 -11.85 -3.42
C SER A 4 14.14 -10.95 -2.83
N GLY A 5 14.46 -10.11 -1.86
CA GLY A 5 13.52 -9.19 -1.24
C GLY A 5 13.20 -7.97 -2.11
N ALA A 6 12.09 -7.31 -1.80
CA ALA A 6 11.71 -6.04 -2.40
C ALA A 6 11.33 -5.04 -1.31
N GLY A 7 11.69 -3.78 -1.53
CA GLY A 7 11.06 -2.67 -0.83
C GLY A 7 9.75 -2.31 -1.50
N ARG A 8 8.93 -1.52 -0.84
CA ARG A 8 7.64 -1.09 -1.38
C ARG A 8 7.23 0.26 -0.80
N TYR A 9 6.58 1.06 -1.64
CA TYR A 9 5.78 2.19 -1.20
C TYR A 9 4.33 2.00 -1.65
N ALA A 10 3.37 2.27 -0.79
CA ALA A 10 1.98 1.94 -1.03
C ALA A 10 1.07 3.11 -0.59
N PRO A 11 1.02 4.21 -1.37
CA PRO A 11 0.20 5.36 -1.03
C PRO A 11 -1.28 5.09 -1.30
N SER A 12 -2.14 5.67 -0.44
CA SER A 12 -3.57 5.79 -0.73
C SER A 12 -3.80 7.02 -1.60
N PRO A 13 -4.59 6.95 -2.69
CA PRO A 13 -4.82 8.08 -3.60
C PRO A 13 -5.89 9.05 -3.06
N SER A 14 -5.80 9.39 -1.78
CA SER A 14 -6.76 10.23 -1.06
C SER A 14 -6.46 11.73 -1.16
N GLY A 15 -5.35 12.11 -1.77
CA GLY A 15 -4.89 13.47 -1.93
C GLY A 15 -3.47 13.54 -2.45
N ARG A 16 -2.97 14.75 -2.68
CA ARG A 16 -1.57 14.95 -3.08
C ARG A 16 -0.63 14.51 -1.96
N LEU A 17 0.58 14.12 -2.36
CA LEU A 17 1.62 13.76 -1.39
C LEU A 17 2.14 15.02 -0.68
N HIS A 18 2.20 14.97 0.63
CA HIS A 18 2.89 15.99 1.42
C HIS A 18 4.34 15.58 1.70
N LEU A 19 5.13 16.48 2.26
CA LEU A 19 6.55 16.25 2.53
C LEU A 19 6.82 14.98 3.34
N GLY A 20 5.96 14.65 4.30
CA GLY A 20 6.07 13.42 5.09
C GLY A 20 5.91 12.15 4.26
N ASN A 21 4.99 12.14 3.30
CA ASN A 21 4.83 11.03 2.36
C ASN A 21 6.05 10.86 1.47
N LEU A 22 6.56 11.96 0.91
CA LEU A 22 7.75 11.96 0.06
C LEU A 22 8.99 11.49 0.81
N ARG A 23 9.17 11.93 2.06
CA ARG A 23 10.24 11.45 2.94
C ARG A 23 10.15 9.94 3.17
N THR A 24 8.96 9.44 3.49
CA THR A 24 8.76 8.00 3.74
C THR A 24 9.07 7.18 2.49
N ALA A 25 8.59 7.62 1.34
CA ALA A 25 8.88 6.99 0.06
C ALA A 25 10.37 6.98 -0.25
N LEU A 26 11.05 8.12 -0.07
CA LEU A 26 12.49 8.25 -0.31
C LEU A 26 13.30 7.32 0.58
N VAL A 27 12.99 7.27 1.88
CA VAL A 27 13.71 6.38 2.83
C VAL A 27 13.51 4.92 2.45
N ALA A 28 12.29 4.50 2.14
CA ALA A 28 12.00 3.13 1.71
C ALA A 28 12.75 2.77 0.42
N TRP A 29 12.79 3.69 -0.55
CA TRP A 29 13.50 3.56 -1.81
C TRP A 29 15.01 3.42 -1.59
N LEU A 30 15.60 4.29 -0.77
CA LEU A 30 17.03 4.25 -0.44
C LEU A 30 17.42 2.91 0.22
N PHE A 31 16.62 2.41 1.16
CA PHE A 31 16.86 1.10 1.77
C PHE A 31 16.82 -0.03 0.75
N ALA A 32 15.87 -0.02 -0.16
CA ALA A 32 15.78 -1.04 -1.20
C ALA A 32 16.98 -0.96 -2.15
N ARG A 33 17.26 0.21 -2.69
CA ARG A 33 18.30 0.41 -3.71
C ARG A 33 19.71 0.22 -3.16
N SER A 34 20.00 0.69 -1.94
CA SER A 34 21.33 0.51 -1.31
C SER A 34 21.68 -0.95 -1.04
N THR A 35 20.68 -1.81 -0.94
CA THR A 35 20.87 -3.26 -0.73
C THR A 35 20.65 -4.09 -1.99
N GLY A 36 20.56 -3.46 -3.17
CA GLY A 36 20.35 -4.14 -4.45
C GLY A 36 19.00 -4.81 -4.60
N ARG A 37 17.98 -4.35 -3.86
CA ARG A 37 16.64 -4.91 -3.91
C ARG A 37 15.77 -4.19 -4.93
N ARG A 38 14.75 -4.89 -5.41
CA ARG A 38 13.67 -4.27 -6.17
C ARG A 38 12.92 -3.29 -5.29
N PHE A 39 12.31 -2.30 -5.92
CA PHE A 39 11.39 -1.38 -5.26
C PHE A 39 10.05 -1.37 -6.00
N LEU A 40 8.97 -1.68 -5.31
CA LEU A 40 7.66 -1.88 -5.89
C LEU A 40 6.71 -0.75 -5.48
N MET A 41 5.76 -0.46 -6.36
CA MET A 41 4.73 0.55 -6.12
C MET A 41 3.35 -0.10 -6.07
N ARG A 42 2.57 0.20 -5.03
CA ARG A 42 1.18 -0.22 -4.94
C ARG A 42 0.29 0.97 -4.58
N ILE A 43 -0.73 1.19 -5.36
CA ILE A 43 -1.75 2.20 -5.07
C ILE A 43 -2.86 1.55 -4.23
N GLU A 44 -3.09 2.06 -3.04
CA GLU A 44 -4.08 1.52 -2.12
C GLU A 44 -5.43 2.24 -2.28
N ASP A 45 -6.14 1.89 -3.34
CA ASP A 45 -7.36 2.51 -3.82
C ASP A 45 -8.65 1.77 -3.39
N VAL A 46 -8.59 0.97 -2.33
CA VAL A 46 -9.73 0.16 -1.86
C VAL A 46 -10.84 1.02 -1.27
N ASP A 47 -10.48 2.09 -0.57
CA ASP A 47 -11.46 3.03 0.01
C ASP A 47 -11.90 4.05 -1.06
N LYS A 48 -12.93 3.69 -1.80
CA LYS A 48 -13.48 4.55 -2.86
C LYS A 48 -14.01 5.88 -2.36
N GLY A 49 -14.43 5.96 -1.11
CA GLY A 49 -14.90 7.21 -0.50
C GLY A 49 -13.76 8.22 -0.28
N ARG A 50 -12.52 7.76 -0.28
CA ARG A 50 -11.32 8.58 -0.14
C ARG A 50 -10.50 8.69 -1.41
N ASP A 51 -10.88 7.97 -2.46
CA ASP A 51 -10.17 8.05 -3.73
C ASP A 51 -10.47 9.39 -4.40
N ALA A 52 -9.47 10.26 -4.46
CA ALA A 52 -9.55 11.57 -5.10
C ALA A 52 -9.13 11.54 -6.58
N GLY A 53 -8.85 10.36 -7.15
CA GLY A 53 -8.40 10.22 -8.53
C GLY A 53 -6.98 10.76 -8.81
N VAL A 54 -6.17 10.91 -7.78
CA VAL A 54 -4.84 11.55 -7.85
C VAL A 54 -3.67 10.57 -7.94
N ALA A 55 -3.94 9.29 -8.17
CA ALA A 55 -2.88 8.27 -8.22
C ALA A 55 -1.78 8.62 -9.25
N GLY A 56 -2.16 9.06 -10.44
CA GLY A 56 -1.22 9.48 -11.48
C GLY A 56 -0.39 10.69 -11.07
N GLU A 57 -0.98 11.66 -10.38
CA GLU A 57 -0.26 12.82 -9.85
C GLU A 57 0.76 12.40 -8.79
N GLN A 58 0.38 11.52 -7.86
CA GLN A 58 1.29 10.99 -6.84
C GLN A 58 2.49 10.28 -7.46
N LEU A 59 2.27 9.44 -8.47
CA LEU A 59 3.36 8.77 -9.19
C LEU A 59 4.28 9.78 -9.88
N SER A 60 3.72 10.83 -10.50
CA SER A 60 4.50 11.89 -11.12
C SER A 60 5.32 12.68 -10.10
N GLU A 61 4.77 12.97 -8.93
CA GLU A 61 5.47 13.64 -7.84
C GLU A 61 6.64 12.81 -7.31
N LEU A 62 6.47 11.49 -7.17
CA LEU A 62 7.53 10.57 -6.77
C LEU A 62 8.65 10.51 -7.83
N ALA A 63 8.28 10.39 -9.09
CA ALA A 63 9.24 10.39 -10.20
C ALA A 63 10.02 11.72 -10.28
N ALA A 64 9.37 12.84 -10.01
CA ALA A 64 9.98 14.16 -10.04
C ALA A 64 11.11 14.35 -9.02
N ILE A 65 11.05 13.65 -7.87
CA ILE A 65 12.14 13.64 -6.88
C ILE A 65 13.15 12.52 -7.10
N GLY A 66 13.07 11.80 -8.23
CA GLY A 66 14.04 10.79 -8.63
C GLY A 66 13.75 9.37 -8.13
N ILE A 67 12.60 9.12 -7.56
CA ILE A 67 12.19 7.77 -7.16
C ILE A 67 11.70 7.01 -8.39
N ASP A 68 12.34 5.89 -8.67
CA ASP A 68 11.92 4.91 -9.67
C ASP A 68 11.39 3.63 -8.99
N TRP A 69 10.71 2.80 -9.75
CA TRP A 69 10.22 1.52 -9.28
C TRP A 69 10.30 0.46 -10.37
N ASP A 70 10.26 -0.81 -9.97
CA ASP A 70 10.41 -1.96 -10.85
C ASP A 70 9.04 -2.53 -11.23
N GLY A 71 8.74 -2.59 -12.50
CA GLY A 71 7.48 -3.05 -13.04
C GLY A 71 6.37 -2.00 -12.95
N ASP A 72 5.16 -2.40 -13.31
CA ASP A 72 4.00 -1.51 -13.27
C ASP A 72 3.49 -1.34 -11.83
N PRO A 73 2.98 -0.14 -11.47
CA PRO A 73 2.28 0.04 -10.21
C PRO A 73 1.06 -0.87 -10.13
N VAL A 74 0.89 -1.53 -8.99
CA VAL A 74 -0.26 -2.42 -8.75
C VAL A 74 -1.36 -1.62 -8.07
N MET A 75 -2.55 -1.60 -8.67
CA MET A 75 -3.75 -1.09 -8.02
C MET A 75 -4.31 -2.16 -7.08
N GLN A 76 -4.56 -1.81 -5.83
CA GLN A 76 -5.04 -2.80 -4.85
C GLN A 76 -6.41 -3.37 -5.23
N THR A 77 -7.28 -2.58 -5.82
CA THR A 77 -8.59 -3.03 -6.31
C THR A 77 -8.50 -4.10 -7.41
N GLU A 78 -7.43 -4.13 -8.19
CA GLU A 78 -7.19 -5.16 -9.20
C GLU A 78 -6.85 -6.54 -8.58
N ARG A 79 -6.51 -6.56 -7.30
CA ARG A 79 -6.18 -7.77 -6.53
C ARG A 79 -7.37 -8.34 -5.76
N ARG A 80 -8.57 -7.82 -5.97
CA ARG A 80 -9.78 -8.22 -5.22
C ARG A 80 -10.00 -9.72 -5.22
N THR A 81 -9.93 -10.37 -6.37
CA THR A 81 -10.10 -11.83 -6.47
C THR A 81 -9.11 -12.60 -5.59
N ALA A 82 -7.85 -12.16 -5.53
CA ALA A 82 -6.85 -12.80 -4.68
C ALA A 82 -7.15 -12.57 -3.19
N HIS A 83 -7.62 -11.38 -2.82
CA HIS A 83 -8.02 -11.06 -1.45
C HIS A 83 -9.24 -11.90 -1.03
N ASP A 84 -10.26 -11.99 -1.88
CA ASP A 84 -11.47 -12.77 -1.61
C ASP A 84 -11.14 -14.26 -1.43
N ALA A 85 -10.25 -14.81 -2.26
CA ALA A 85 -9.78 -16.17 -2.13
C ALA A 85 -9.05 -16.41 -0.79
N ALA A 86 -8.20 -15.47 -0.37
CA ALA A 86 -7.50 -15.56 0.91
C ALA A 86 -8.48 -15.48 2.10
N ILE A 87 -9.48 -14.59 2.04
CA ILE A 87 -10.53 -14.46 3.05
C ILE A 87 -11.33 -15.76 3.14
N ALA A 88 -11.70 -16.35 2.01
CA ALA A 88 -12.42 -17.63 1.97
C ALA A 88 -11.62 -18.77 2.63
N GLN A 89 -10.30 -18.82 2.40
CA GLN A 89 -9.43 -19.80 3.07
C GLN A 89 -9.39 -19.59 4.59
N LEU A 90 -9.31 -18.34 5.05
CA LEU A 90 -9.35 -18.01 6.47
C LEU A 90 -10.71 -18.37 7.09
N ALA A 91 -11.81 -18.08 6.40
CA ALA A 91 -13.16 -18.41 6.83
C ALA A 91 -13.34 -19.94 6.97
N ALA A 92 -12.86 -20.72 6.01
CA ALA A 92 -12.90 -22.18 6.06
C ALA A 92 -12.13 -22.76 7.27
N ARG A 93 -11.16 -22.02 7.80
CA ARG A 93 -10.38 -22.38 9.00
C ARG A 93 -10.96 -21.81 10.30
N GLY A 94 -12.10 -21.14 10.26
CA GLY A 94 -12.72 -20.50 11.42
C GLY A 94 -11.95 -19.30 11.98
N LEU A 95 -11.12 -18.65 11.14
CA LEU A 95 -10.27 -17.52 11.52
C LEU A 95 -10.87 -16.15 11.15
N VAL A 96 -12.14 -16.12 10.77
CA VAL A 96 -12.86 -14.89 10.41
C VAL A 96 -14.08 -14.77 11.33
N TYR A 97 -14.34 -13.57 11.79
CA TYR A 97 -15.55 -13.24 12.54
C TYR A 97 -16.14 -11.92 12.05
N GLU A 98 -17.43 -11.73 12.22
CA GLU A 98 -18.09 -10.47 11.93
C GLU A 98 -17.83 -9.46 13.04
N CYS A 99 -17.45 -8.23 12.67
CA CYS A 99 -17.24 -7.16 13.61
C CYS A 99 -18.15 -5.97 13.25
N THR A 100 -19.00 -5.58 14.17
CA THR A 100 -19.91 -4.43 14.04
C THR A 100 -19.43 -3.18 14.78
N CYS A 101 -18.27 -3.25 15.41
CA CYS A 101 -17.69 -2.13 16.15
C CYS A 101 -17.35 -0.96 15.24
N THR A 102 -17.65 0.24 15.71
CA THR A 102 -17.13 1.47 15.12
C THR A 102 -15.64 1.61 15.43
N ARG A 103 -14.94 2.46 14.64
CA ARG A 103 -13.52 2.75 14.89
C ARG A 103 -13.30 3.28 16.32
N ARG A 104 -14.23 4.09 16.83
CA ARG A 104 -14.15 4.65 18.18
C ARG A 104 -14.21 3.56 19.24
N GLU A 105 -15.16 2.64 19.13
CA GLU A 105 -15.30 1.51 20.06
C GLU A 105 -14.06 0.62 20.08
N ILE A 106 -13.41 0.41 18.93
CA ILE A 106 -12.15 -0.33 18.84
C ILE A 106 -11.02 0.40 19.59
N LEU A 107 -10.94 1.73 19.46
CA LEU A 107 -9.90 2.53 20.13
C LEU A 107 -10.11 2.64 21.63
N GLU A 108 -11.36 2.58 22.10
CA GLU A 108 -11.74 2.67 23.51
C GLU A 108 -11.75 1.29 24.19
N ALA A 109 -11.56 0.19 23.45
CA ALA A 109 -11.54 -1.15 24.01
C ALA A 109 -10.34 -1.35 24.94
N PRO A 110 -10.54 -1.97 26.12
CA PRO A 110 -9.43 -2.30 27.00
C PRO A 110 -8.49 -3.30 26.32
N SER A 111 -7.20 -3.06 26.43
CA SER A 111 -6.13 -3.94 25.93
C SER A 111 -5.92 -5.17 26.84
#